data_0c09ccaec947e7efaaf2d6648ca9d14d
#
_entry.id   0c09ccaec947e7efaaf2d6648ca9d14d
#
_cell.length_a   1.000
_cell.length_b   1.000
_cell.length_c   1.000
_cell.angle_alpha   90.00
_cell.angle_beta   90.00
_cell.angle_gamma   90.00
#
_symmetry.space_group_name_H-M   'P 1'
#
loop_
_entity.id
_entity.type
_entity.pdbx_description
1 polymer ?
#
loop_
_entity_poly.entity_id
_entity_poly.type
_entity_poly.pdbx_seq_one_letter_code
_entity_poly.pdbx_strand_id
1 'polypeptide(L)'
;KTGKKALGISAEELLEQITDKSIIIQKDSLDVLNSILSELKKENIFFINENDVDNSQIDFLKEFFIQKVSPALVTIILSKSKKQDLKDNKAFLISKISFENEENESIYALIEIPEEIDRFVVLPFNGKTQYIMMLDDLIRFNSHLIFSMFNYSNIESHMVKITRDAELDFGGDVSKSYVNKIIESVKDRIKGDPVRMVYDKNIPKTTLDFLIEKLNISSYDSLIPGGRYHRRRDYMNFPSINRNDLLYEKFKPLEIKGLSLEKNILESILKKDYLLYTPYISFSYVIKFLREAALDPYVKSIKITLYRLSKDSQVISSLINASKNGKKVVVQIELQARFDEENNINFAELLESAGVELIFGVPGLKVHSKICIIEKIINNKNIKFGFLSTGNFNESTSKVYTDLTLFTSDQKILKEVNKVFSFLKVNYKIKKYNHLIVSPHYTFRSLIKLIDNEIENSHNGIKAEINIKINSITSYKIIDKLYDASISGVKINMIVRGVCCLIPGIKGLSENIRVISVIDKFLEHSRIFSFHNGGDLKVYLSSSDLMTRSLDNRVEVTFPVYDKDIINQVMKTFKISWGDNVKSRNVNGENHNSFVPKSSEKSVRSQWDIYDYFKSYMK
;
A
#
# COMPACT_ATOMS: atom_id res chain seq x y z
N LYS A 1 15.07 17.47 -18.53
CA LYS A 1 15.03 18.85 -19.14
C LYS A 1 13.82 19.68 -18.66
N THR A 2 12.76 19.09 -18.16
CA THR A 2 11.57 19.80 -17.64
C THR A 2 11.67 20.22 -16.17
N GLY A 3 12.55 19.58 -15.38
CA GLY A 3 12.66 19.80 -13.93
C GLY A 3 13.18 21.17 -13.52
N LYS A 4 14.16 21.72 -14.25
CA LYS A 4 14.79 23.01 -13.89
C LYS A 4 13.82 24.20 -13.91
N LYS A 5 12.82 24.18 -14.81
CA LYS A 5 11.78 25.24 -14.90
C LYS A 5 10.74 25.17 -13.77
N ALA A 6 10.47 23.99 -13.21
CA ALA A 6 9.44 23.79 -12.21
C ALA A 6 9.94 23.94 -10.77
N LEU A 7 11.22 23.59 -10.50
CA LEU A 7 11.77 23.52 -9.15
C LEU A 7 12.90 24.51 -8.88
N GLY A 8 13.39 25.25 -9.90
CA GLY A 8 14.49 26.20 -9.77
C GLY A 8 15.87 25.58 -9.58
N ILE A 9 15.98 24.25 -9.45
CA ILE A 9 17.21 23.48 -9.26
C ILE A 9 17.41 22.43 -10.35
N SER A 10 18.64 21.97 -10.55
CA SER A 10 18.95 20.92 -11.51
C SER A 10 18.46 19.54 -11.02
N ALA A 11 18.31 18.58 -11.93
CA ALA A 11 17.95 17.22 -11.56
C ALA A 11 19.05 16.55 -10.71
N GLU A 12 20.31 16.84 -10.97
CA GLU A 12 21.46 16.34 -10.21
C GLU A 12 21.45 16.89 -8.78
N GLU A 13 21.30 18.21 -8.62
CA GLU A 13 21.21 18.86 -7.31
C GLU A 13 20.00 18.32 -6.50
N LEU A 14 18.85 18.11 -7.16
CA LEU A 14 17.69 17.51 -6.51
C LEU A 14 17.96 16.07 -6.06
N LEU A 15 18.64 15.28 -6.90
CA LEU A 15 18.99 13.88 -6.58
C LEU A 15 19.96 13.82 -5.39
N GLU A 16 20.96 14.71 -5.34
CA GLU A 16 21.88 14.83 -4.22
C GLU A 16 21.13 15.13 -2.91
N GLN A 17 20.27 16.15 -2.90
CA GLN A 17 19.44 16.50 -1.74
C GLN A 17 18.54 15.36 -1.29
N ILE A 18 17.95 14.59 -2.22
CA ILE A 18 17.12 13.41 -1.91
C ILE A 18 17.97 12.29 -1.31
N THR A 19 19.17 12.08 -1.85
CA THR A 19 20.10 11.06 -1.37
C THR A 19 20.56 11.36 0.04
N ASP A 20 20.96 12.59 0.33
CA ASP A 20 21.38 13.04 1.67
C ASP A 20 20.28 12.86 2.71
N LYS A 21 19.06 13.29 2.39
CA LYS A 21 17.90 13.06 3.27
C LYS A 21 17.60 11.57 3.45
N SER A 22 17.79 10.76 2.42
CA SER A 22 17.59 9.32 2.51
C SER A 22 18.62 8.65 3.42
N ILE A 23 19.87 9.11 3.41
CA ILE A 23 20.94 8.65 4.32
C ILE A 23 20.58 8.96 5.77
N ILE A 24 20.11 10.19 6.05
CA ILE A 24 19.67 10.58 7.39
C ILE A 24 18.52 9.67 7.88
N ILE A 25 17.49 9.47 7.05
CA ILE A 25 16.35 8.61 7.37
C ILE A 25 16.80 7.15 7.63
N GLN A 26 17.76 6.64 6.86
CA GLN A 26 18.31 5.29 7.09
C GLN A 26 19.04 5.19 8.43
N LYS A 27 19.81 6.21 8.79
CA LYS A 27 20.49 6.28 10.09
C LYS A 27 19.48 6.30 11.24
N ASP A 28 18.51 7.21 11.20
CA ASP A 28 17.47 7.31 12.24
C ASP A 28 16.69 5.98 12.38
N SER A 29 16.36 5.34 11.25
CA SER A 29 15.70 4.04 11.25
C SER A 29 16.55 2.93 11.88
N LEU A 30 17.87 2.97 11.69
CA LEU A 30 18.79 2.01 12.31
C LEU A 30 18.89 2.24 13.82
N ASP A 31 18.95 3.49 14.26
CA ASP A 31 19.01 3.84 15.68
C ASP A 31 17.75 3.39 16.43
N VAL A 32 16.57 3.59 15.81
CA VAL A 32 15.30 3.06 16.35
C VAL A 32 15.30 1.54 16.42
N LEU A 33 15.79 0.84 15.38
CA LEU A 33 15.90 -0.62 15.41
C LEU A 33 16.81 -1.10 16.54
N ASN A 34 17.99 -0.51 16.69
CA ASN A 34 18.93 -0.86 17.74
C ASN A 34 18.33 -0.66 19.14
N SER A 35 17.55 0.42 19.33
CA SER A 35 16.80 0.65 20.56
C SER A 35 15.77 -0.46 20.82
N ILE A 36 15.01 -0.86 19.82
CA ILE A 36 14.03 -1.96 19.93
C ILE A 36 14.73 -3.29 20.28
N LEU A 37 15.82 -3.61 19.61
CA LEU A 37 16.59 -4.83 19.90
C LEU A 37 17.16 -4.83 21.33
N SER A 38 17.54 -3.65 21.84
CA SER A 38 17.98 -3.49 23.24
C SER A 38 16.84 -3.73 24.23
N GLU A 39 15.63 -3.22 23.94
CA GLU A 39 14.45 -3.47 24.78
C GLU A 39 14.04 -4.95 24.76
N LEU A 40 14.09 -5.62 23.59
CA LEU A 40 13.82 -7.05 23.49
C LEU A 40 14.77 -7.90 24.34
N LYS A 41 16.04 -7.51 24.48
CA LYS A 41 16.98 -8.19 25.37
C LYS A 41 16.53 -8.16 26.84
N LYS A 42 15.89 -7.08 27.30
CA LYS A 42 15.34 -6.97 28.67
C LYS A 42 14.18 -7.97 28.88
N GLU A 43 13.51 -8.36 27.78
CA GLU A 43 12.43 -9.36 27.76
C GLU A 43 12.94 -10.80 27.53
N ASN A 44 14.26 -11.03 27.65
CA ASN A 44 14.94 -12.29 27.35
C ASN A 44 14.74 -12.79 25.90
N ILE A 45 14.61 -11.86 24.96
CA ILE A 45 14.55 -12.14 23.52
C ILE A 45 15.82 -11.58 22.88
N PHE A 46 16.64 -12.45 22.33
CA PHE A 46 17.96 -12.08 21.79
C PHE A 46 18.02 -12.31 20.29
N PHE A 47 18.39 -11.28 19.57
CA PHE A 47 18.82 -11.41 18.19
C PHE A 47 20.29 -11.78 18.17
N ILE A 48 20.62 -12.89 17.52
CA ILE A 48 21.99 -13.37 17.32
C ILE A 48 22.32 -13.35 15.82
N ASN A 49 23.58 -13.14 15.51
CA ASN A 49 24.15 -13.27 14.18
C ASN A 49 25.07 -14.51 14.12
N GLU A 50 25.70 -14.74 12.96
CA GLU A 50 26.57 -15.90 12.75
C GLU A 50 27.77 -15.98 13.70
N ASN A 51 28.20 -14.87 14.31
CA ASN A 51 29.32 -14.82 15.25
C ASN A 51 28.90 -15.06 16.70
N ASP A 52 27.60 -14.98 16.99
CA ASP A 52 27.04 -15.11 18.35
C ASP A 52 26.46 -16.51 18.61
N VAL A 53 26.67 -17.47 17.70
CA VAL A 53 26.09 -18.82 17.78
C VAL A 53 26.77 -19.64 18.87
N ASP A 54 25.96 -20.17 19.79
CA ASP A 54 26.40 -21.10 20.82
C ASP A 54 26.47 -22.54 20.29
N ASN A 55 27.38 -23.36 20.86
CA ASN A 55 27.55 -24.75 20.45
C ASN A 55 26.23 -25.58 20.47
N SER A 56 25.34 -25.28 21.41
CA SER A 56 24.05 -25.96 21.54
C SER A 56 23.07 -25.62 20.40
N GLN A 57 23.34 -24.59 19.63
CA GLN A 57 22.48 -24.07 18.54
C GLN A 57 22.92 -24.57 17.16
N ILE A 58 24.18 -25.02 17.04
CA ILE A 58 24.82 -25.38 15.76
C ILE A 58 24.01 -26.45 15.02
N ASP A 59 23.68 -27.53 15.67
CA ASP A 59 22.97 -28.67 15.05
C ASP A 59 21.62 -28.24 14.50
N PHE A 60 20.85 -27.49 15.26
CA PHE A 60 19.55 -26.96 14.82
C PHE A 60 19.70 -26.03 13.61
N LEU A 61 20.64 -25.09 13.63
CA LEU A 61 20.88 -24.13 12.56
C LEU A 61 21.33 -24.82 11.28
N LYS A 62 22.20 -25.82 11.40
CA LYS A 62 22.69 -26.64 10.28
C LYS A 62 21.59 -27.50 9.68
N GLU A 63 20.79 -28.18 10.51
CA GLU A 63 19.69 -28.99 10.05
C GLU A 63 18.61 -28.15 9.37
N PHE A 64 18.21 -27.02 9.98
CA PHE A 64 17.24 -26.09 9.39
C PHE A 64 17.75 -25.55 8.05
N PHE A 65 19.04 -25.22 7.95
CA PHE A 65 19.65 -24.75 6.71
C PHE A 65 19.56 -25.82 5.61
N ILE A 66 20.00 -27.04 5.90
CA ILE A 66 20.05 -28.14 4.92
C ILE A 66 18.63 -28.50 4.45
N GLN A 67 17.68 -28.62 5.38
CA GLN A 67 16.34 -29.11 5.04
C GLN A 67 15.42 -28.04 4.44
N LYS A 68 15.54 -26.78 4.87
CA LYS A 68 14.60 -25.71 4.51
C LYS A 68 15.20 -24.67 3.59
N VAL A 69 16.45 -24.24 3.84
CA VAL A 69 17.02 -23.06 3.19
C VAL A 69 17.79 -23.44 1.93
N SER A 70 18.70 -24.40 2.04
CA SER A 70 19.57 -24.84 0.93
C SER A 70 18.80 -25.21 -0.35
N PRO A 71 17.66 -25.94 -0.30
CA PRO A 71 16.90 -26.27 -1.50
C PRO A 71 16.26 -25.06 -2.21
N ALA A 72 16.05 -23.95 -1.49
CA ALA A 72 15.43 -22.73 -2.02
C ALA A 72 16.45 -21.66 -2.44
N LEU A 73 17.75 -21.90 -2.21
CA LEU A 73 18.78 -20.92 -2.54
C LEU A 73 19.05 -20.85 -4.04
N VAL A 74 19.10 -19.62 -4.55
CA VAL A 74 19.64 -19.32 -5.89
C VAL A 74 20.95 -18.58 -5.70
N THR A 75 22.06 -19.25 -6.06
CA THR A 75 23.41 -18.68 -5.98
C THR A 75 23.96 -18.46 -7.38
N ILE A 76 24.38 -17.24 -7.68
CA ILE A 76 24.89 -16.82 -8.98
C ILE A 76 26.36 -16.43 -8.83
N ILE A 77 27.26 -17.13 -9.49
CA ILE A 77 28.66 -16.74 -9.57
C ILE A 77 28.80 -15.60 -10.58
N LEU A 78 29.36 -14.48 -10.13
CA LEU A 78 29.56 -13.30 -10.97
C LEU A 78 30.84 -13.45 -11.79
N SER A 79 30.69 -13.73 -13.07
CA SER A 79 31.83 -13.77 -13.99
C SER A 79 32.16 -12.34 -14.49
N LYS A 80 33.45 -12.07 -14.79
CA LYS A 80 33.89 -10.77 -15.32
C LYS A 80 33.24 -10.41 -16.67
N SER A 81 32.80 -11.39 -17.44
CA SER A 81 32.34 -11.19 -18.82
C SER A 81 30.82 -11.02 -19.00
N LYS A 82 30.00 -11.39 -18.03
CA LYS A 82 28.53 -11.39 -18.17
C LYS A 82 27.86 -10.36 -17.25
N LYS A 83 27.07 -9.46 -17.84
CA LYS A 83 26.14 -8.60 -17.07
C LYS A 83 25.07 -9.48 -16.42
N GLN A 84 24.70 -9.14 -15.19
CA GLN A 84 23.64 -9.84 -14.47
C GLN A 84 22.43 -8.92 -14.31
N ASP A 85 21.27 -9.41 -14.74
CA ASP A 85 19.99 -8.72 -14.56
C ASP A 85 19.34 -9.22 -13.28
N LEU A 86 19.46 -8.45 -12.20
CA LEU A 86 18.87 -8.79 -10.92
C LEU A 86 17.41 -8.33 -10.87
N LYS A 87 16.55 -9.14 -10.28
CA LYS A 87 15.13 -8.81 -10.06
C LYS A 87 14.98 -7.60 -9.15
N ASP A 88 14.06 -6.69 -9.50
CA ASP A 88 13.72 -5.52 -8.68
C ASP A 88 13.20 -5.94 -7.30
N ASN A 89 13.52 -5.16 -6.29
CA ASN A 89 13.02 -5.28 -4.92
C ASN A 89 13.39 -6.59 -4.17
N LYS A 90 14.27 -7.42 -4.73
CA LYS A 90 14.84 -8.59 -4.05
C LYS A 90 16.02 -8.18 -3.15
N ALA A 91 16.26 -8.98 -2.13
CA ALA A 91 17.44 -8.86 -1.28
C ALA A 91 18.47 -9.91 -1.66
N PHE A 92 19.73 -9.53 -1.70
CA PHE A 92 20.82 -10.40 -2.05
C PHE A 92 21.94 -10.30 -1.00
N LEU A 93 22.65 -11.40 -0.81
CA LEU A 93 23.96 -11.37 -0.19
C LEU A 93 25.02 -11.43 -1.29
N ILE A 94 25.90 -10.43 -1.36
CA ILE A 94 27.13 -10.52 -2.12
C ILE A 94 28.19 -11.20 -1.25
N SER A 95 28.68 -12.33 -1.71
CA SER A 95 29.75 -13.07 -1.04
C SER A 95 31.04 -12.95 -1.84
N LYS A 96 32.11 -12.51 -1.15
CA LYS A 96 33.48 -12.54 -1.68
C LYS A 96 34.17 -13.77 -1.11
N ILE A 97 34.65 -14.62 -1.99
CA ILE A 97 35.38 -15.86 -1.68
C ILE A 97 36.84 -15.60 -2.00
N SER A 98 37.69 -15.60 -0.98
CA SER A 98 39.13 -15.36 -1.09
C SER A 98 39.93 -16.65 -0.94
N PHE A 99 41.10 -16.70 -1.54
CA PHE A 99 42.00 -17.89 -1.55
C PHE A 99 43.31 -17.58 -0.84
N GLU A 100 43.99 -18.59 -0.32
CA GLU A 100 45.29 -18.42 0.36
C GLU A 100 46.37 -17.91 -0.58
N ASN A 101 46.34 -18.35 -1.84
CA ASN A 101 47.27 -17.89 -2.85
C ASN A 101 46.76 -16.58 -3.46
N GLU A 102 47.45 -15.45 -3.20
CA GLU A 102 47.11 -14.12 -3.71
C GLU A 102 47.10 -14.04 -5.26
N GLU A 103 47.73 -14.98 -5.97
CA GLU A 103 47.63 -15.10 -7.42
C GLU A 103 46.24 -15.53 -7.89
N ASN A 104 45.46 -16.18 -7.04
CA ASN A 104 44.07 -16.55 -7.35
C ASN A 104 43.13 -15.35 -7.12
N GLU A 105 42.51 -14.89 -8.19
CA GLU A 105 41.49 -13.84 -8.10
C GLU A 105 40.30 -14.28 -7.22
N SER A 106 39.83 -13.36 -6.35
CA SER A 106 38.64 -13.60 -5.56
C SER A 106 37.42 -13.87 -6.44
N ILE A 107 36.59 -14.83 -6.03
CA ILE A 107 35.31 -15.13 -6.67
C ILE A 107 34.22 -14.36 -5.95
N TYR A 108 33.33 -13.78 -6.72
CA TYR A 108 32.15 -13.09 -6.20
C TYR A 108 30.88 -13.87 -6.54
N ALA A 109 30.01 -14.05 -5.56
CA ALA A 109 28.73 -14.72 -5.71
C ALA A 109 27.60 -13.86 -5.18
N LEU A 110 26.46 -13.86 -5.86
CA LEU A 110 25.21 -13.29 -5.36
C LEU A 110 24.27 -14.41 -4.92
N ILE A 111 23.84 -14.38 -3.68
CA ILE A 111 22.85 -15.31 -3.14
C ILE A 111 21.52 -14.53 -3.01
N GLU A 112 20.51 -14.94 -3.78
CA GLU A 112 19.15 -14.40 -3.62
C GLU A 112 18.56 -14.94 -2.31
N ILE A 113 18.06 -14.05 -1.45
CA ILE A 113 17.41 -14.47 -0.21
C ILE A 113 16.00 -14.93 -0.55
N PRO A 114 15.65 -16.21 -0.29
CA PRO A 114 14.35 -16.76 -0.67
C PRO A 114 13.20 -16.09 0.08
N GLU A 115 12.14 -15.73 -0.65
CA GLU A 115 10.93 -15.09 -0.08
C GLU A 115 9.91 -16.11 0.45
N GLU A 116 10.07 -17.37 0.10
CA GLU A 116 9.22 -18.48 0.55
C GLU A 116 9.52 -18.90 1.98
N ILE A 117 10.68 -18.50 2.51
CA ILE A 117 11.15 -18.81 3.86
C ILE A 117 11.00 -17.55 4.73
N ASP A 118 10.51 -17.75 5.94
CA ASP A 118 10.41 -16.66 6.90
C ASP A 118 11.78 -16.01 7.17
N ARG A 119 11.79 -14.69 7.21
CA ARG A 119 13.02 -13.91 7.43
C ARG A 119 13.61 -14.09 8.83
N PHE A 120 12.81 -14.54 9.78
CA PHE A 120 13.20 -14.77 11.16
C PHE A 120 13.24 -16.26 11.45
N VAL A 121 14.41 -16.76 11.78
CA VAL A 121 14.60 -18.13 12.24
C VAL A 121 14.52 -18.11 13.76
N VAL A 122 13.48 -18.75 14.29
CA VAL A 122 13.24 -18.86 15.74
C VAL A 122 13.91 -20.13 16.23
N LEU A 123 14.91 -19.99 17.08
CA LEU A 123 15.62 -21.13 17.65
C LEU A 123 14.77 -21.80 18.75
N PRO A 124 15.01 -23.07 19.07
CA PRO A 124 14.35 -23.75 20.19
C PRO A 124 14.50 -22.95 21.49
N PHE A 125 13.40 -22.85 22.25
CA PHE A 125 13.39 -22.15 23.52
C PHE A 125 14.17 -22.98 24.57
N ASN A 126 15.12 -22.38 25.25
CA ASN A 126 15.95 -23.06 26.24
C ASN A 126 15.38 -23.05 27.68
N GLY A 127 14.08 -22.72 27.84
CA GLY A 127 13.40 -22.59 29.13
C GLY A 127 13.51 -21.21 29.79
N LYS A 128 14.43 -20.35 29.34
CA LYS A 128 14.65 -19.00 29.89
C LYS A 128 14.74 -17.92 28.81
N THR A 129 15.40 -18.22 27.73
CA THR A 129 15.77 -17.24 26.67
C THR A 129 15.27 -17.70 25.32
N GLN A 130 14.71 -16.79 24.56
CA GLN A 130 14.36 -16.99 23.16
C GLN A 130 15.43 -16.35 22.27
N TYR A 131 16.01 -17.15 21.38
CA TYR A 131 16.93 -16.68 20.37
C TYR A 131 16.26 -16.59 19.01
N ILE A 132 16.57 -15.54 18.27
CA ILE A 132 16.08 -15.29 16.92
C ILE A 132 17.28 -14.92 16.06
N MET A 133 17.39 -15.50 14.88
CA MET A 133 18.41 -15.19 13.89
C MET A 133 17.75 -14.73 12.59
N MET A 134 18.33 -13.74 11.91
CA MET A 134 17.88 -13.39 10.56
C MET A 134 18.29 -14.49 9.56
N LEU A 135 17.44 -14.75 8.58
CA LEU A 135 17.75 -15.72 7.52
C LEU A 135 19.07 -15.39 6.80
N ASP A 136 19.40 -14.11 6.67
CA ASP A 136 20.69 -13.65 6.12
C ASP A 136 21.88 -14.20 6.92
N ASP A 137 21.78 -14.17 8.25
CA ASP A 137 22.86 -14.63 9.12
C ASP A 137 22.94 -16.14 9.19
N LEU A 138 21.79 -16.84 9.07
CA LEU A 138 21.79 -18.28 8.89
C LEU A 138 22.51 -18.70 7.59
N ILE A 139 22.30 -17.94 6.51
CA ILE A 139 22.99 -18.20 5.23
C ILE A 139 24.48 -17.91 5.38
N ARG A 140 24.87 -16.82 6.06
CA ARG A 140 26.30 -16.51 6.36
C ARG A 140 26.94 -17.59 7.20
N PHE A 141 26.26 -18.05 8.26
CA PHE A 141 26.74 -19.12 9.14
C PHE A 141 27.04 -20.41 8.37
N ASN A 142 26.19 -20.76 7.39
CA ASN A 142 26.33 -21.96 6.58
C ASN A 142 26.99 -21.71 5.23
N SER A 143 27.66 -20.56 5.01
CA SER A 143 28.35 -20.25 3.74
C SER A 143 29.41 -21.29 3.36
N HIS A 144 30.02 -21.94 4.33
CA HIS A 144 30.94 -23.05 4.16
C HIS A 144 30.31 -24.27 3.46
N LEU A 145 29.02 -24.52 3.67
CA LEU A 145 28.29 -25.58 2.96
C LEU A 145 27.95 -25.17 1.52
N ILE A 146 27.61 -23.89 1.31
CA ILE A 146 27.26 -23.36 -0.02
C ILE A 146 28.47 -23.42 -0.96
N PHE A 147 29.63 -23.07 -0.46
CA PHE A 147 30.87 -22.92 -1.24
C PHE A 147 31.89 -24.02 -0.97
N SER A 148 31.45 -25.17 -0.48
CA SER A 148 32.30 -26.30 -0.10
C SER A 148 33.16 -26.86 -1.25
N MET A 149 32.78 -26.56 -2.51
CA MET A 149 33.56 -26.97 -3.69
C MET A 149 34.80 -26.10 -3.95
N PHE A 150 34.96 -24.98 -3.26
CA PHE A 150 36.11 -24.10 -3.41
C PHE A 150 37.10 -24.30 -2.25
N ASN A 151 38.40 -24.29 -2.54
CA ASN A 151 39.47 -24.25 -1.53
C ASN A 151 39.71 -22.80 -1.11
N TYR A 152 38.80 -22.23 -0.33
CA TYR A 152 38.86 -20.84 0.10
C TYR A 152 39.57 -20.67 1.45
N SER A 153 40.12 -19.47 1.68
CA SER A 153 40.66 -19.05 2.97
C SER A 153 39.64 -18.24 3.78
N ASN A 154 38.81 -17.46 3.11
CA ASN A 154 37.80 -16.61 3.76
C ASN A 154 36.58 -16.37 2.88
N ILE A 155 35.40 -16.24 3.50
CA ILE A 155 34.14 -15.84 2.85
C ILE A 155 33.57 -14.66 3.64
N GLU A 156 33.39 -13.53 2.96
CA GLU A 156 32.69 -12.36 3.49
C GLU A 156 31.40 -12.13 2.73
N SER A 157 30.29 -11.90 3.45
CA SER A 157 28.99 -11.72 2.82
C SER A 157 28.27 -10.48 3.34
N HIS A 158 27.83 -9.61 2.43
CA HIS A 158 27.17 -8.35 2.72
C HIS A 158 25.83 -8.23 2.03
N MET A 159 24.84 -7.61 2.70
CA MET A 159 23.52 -7.42 2.13
C MET A 159 23.50 -6.28 1.13
N VAL A 160 22.89 -6.52 -0.03
CA VAL A 160 22.63 -5.50 -1.04
C VAL A 160 21.20 -5.60 -1.54
N LYS A 161 20.63 -4.44 -1.88
CA LYS A 161 19.31 -4.34 -2.47
C LYS A 161 19.33 -3.31 -3.59
N ILE A 162 18.78 -3.68 -4.73
CA ILE A 162 18.70 -2.82 -5.91
C ILE A 162 17.25 -2.47 -6.17
N THR A 163 17.03 -1.23 -6.60
CA THR A 163 15.75 -0.76 -7.12
C THR A 163 15.99 -0.30 -8.55
N ARG A 164 15.21 -0.85 -9.49
CA ARG A 164 15.28 -0.51 -10.90
C ARG A 164 14.18 0.49 -11.28
N ASP A 165 14.35 1.15 -12.42
CA ASP A 165 13.29 1.96 -12.97
C ASP A 165 12.06 1.08 -13.23
N ALA A 166 10.92 1.58 -12.77
CA ALA A 166 9.65 0.86 -12.81
C ALA A 166 8.70 1.43 -13.87
N GLU A 167 9.12 2.45 -14.61
CA GLU A 167 8.31 2.97 -15.70
C GLU A 167 8.25 1.96 -16.83
N LEU A 168 7.02 1.58 -17.21
CA LEU A 168 6.77 0.72 -18.35
C LEU A 168 6.73 1.58 -19.59
N ASP A 169 7.74 1.47 -20.46
CA ASP A 169 7.71 2.11 -21.76
C ASP A 169 6.86 1.25 -22.73
N PHE A 170 5.72 1.77 -23.13
CA PHE A 170 4.87 1.14 -24.13
C PHE A 170 5.34 1.57 -25.52
N GLY A 171 6.41 0.97 -25.99
CA GLY A 171 6.92 1.21 -27.35
C GLY A 171 5.80 1.25 -28.39
N GLY A 172 5.93 2.16 -29.38
CA GLY A 172 4.90 2.54 -30.34
C GLY A 172 4.44 1.45 -31.33
N ASP A 173 4.71 0.18 -31.10
CA ASP A 173 4.27 -0.92 -31.97
C ASP A 173 2.76 -1.15 -31.83
N VAL A 174 2.01 -0.76 -32.84
CA VAL A 174 0.52 -0.83 -32.91
C VAL A 174 0.03 -2.26 -33.18
N SER A 175 0.92 -3.19 -33.54
CA SER A 175 0.55 -4.54 -34.01
C SER A 175 0.27 -5.53 -32.87
N LYS A 176 0.76 -5.29 -31.66
CA LYS A 176 0.59 -6.20 -30.51
C LYS A 176 -0.60 -5.80 -29.64
N SER A 177 -1.30 -6.80 -29.09
CA SER A 177 -2.36 -6.53 -28.13
C SER A 177 -1.80 -5.80 -26.89
N TYR A 178 -2.60 -4.94 -26.28
CA TYR A 178 -2.23 -4.18 -25.07
C TYR A 178 -1.74 -5.10 -23.93
N VAL A 179 -2.38 -6.27 -23.77
CA VAL A 179 -2.01 -7.28 -22.77
C VAL A 179 -0.61 -7.84 -23.03
N ASN A 180 -0.31 -8.22 -24.27
CA ASN A 180 1.00 -8.74 -24.64
C ASN A 180 2.11 -7.70 -24.41
N LYS A 181 1.83 -6.43 -24.71
CA LYS A 181 2.75 -5.33 -24.42
C LYS A 181 3.04 -5.19 -22.92
N ILE A 182 2.01 -5.30 -22.06
CA ILE A 182 2.22 -5.27 -20.61
C ILE A 182 3.05 -6.48 -20.16
N ILE A 183 2.74 -7.68 -20.62
CA ILE A 183 3.48 -8.89 -20.25
C ILE A 183 4.97 -8.76 -20.67
N GLU A 184 5.23 -8.29 -21.89
CA GLU A 184 6.58 -8.03 -22.38
C GLU A 184 7.27 -6.93 -21.54
N SER A 185 6.60 -5.80 -21.29
CA SER A 185 7.14 -4.70 -20.46
C SER A 185 7.42 -5.13 -19.02
N VAL A 186 6.61 -6.02 -18.43
CA VAL A 186 6.88 -6.59 -17.10
C VAL A 186 8.13 -7.46 -17.13
N LYS A 187 8.31 -8.27 -18.19
CA LYS A 187 9.53 -9.06 -18.40
C LYS A 187 10.77 -8.17 -18.66
N ASP A 188 10.60 -7.09 -19.43
CA ASP A 188 11.70 -6.16 -19.74
C ASP A 188 12.08 -5.27 -18.54
N ARG A 189 11.20 -5.11 -17.54
CA ARG A 189 11.55 -4.41 -16.29
C ARG A 189 12.73 -5.03 -15.55
N ILE A 190 12.93 -6.35 -15.69
CA ILE A 190 14.11 -7.04 -15.15
C ILE A 190 15.40 -6.48 -15.76
N LYS A 191 15.32 -5.95 -17.00
CA LYS A 191 16.43 -5.34 -17.74
C LYS A 191 16.51 -3.81 -17.56
N GLY A 192 15.56 -3.18 -16.84
CA GLY A 192 15.56 -1.76 -16.58
C GLY A 192 16.81 -1.30 -15.84
N ASP A 193 17.26 -0.06 -16.06
CA ASP A 193 18.46 0.47 -15.43
C ASP A 193 18.28 0.55 -13.90
N PRO A 194 19.29 0.20 -13.10
CA PRO A 194 19.27 0.43 -11.67
C PRO A 194 19.20 1.94 -11.38
N VAL A 195 18.31 2.36 -10.49
CA VAL A 195 18.18 3.77 -10.08
C VAL A 195 18.59 4.01 -8.64
N ARG A 196 18.72 2.94 -7.84
CA ARG A 196 19.11 3.02 -6.44
C ARG A 196 19.68 1.69 -5.96
N MET A 197 20.80 1.76 -5.23
CA MET A 197 21.34 0.63 -4.48
C MET A 197 21.47 0.98 -3.00
N VAL A 198 20.91 0.15 -2.12
CA VAL A 198 21.17 0.17 -0.68
C VAL A 198 22.10 -1.00 -0.36
N TYR A 199 23.20 -0.74 0.33
CA TYR A 199 24.23 -1.73 0.62
C TYR A 199 24.65 -1.66 2.11
N ASP A 200 25.14 -2.76 2.66
CA ASP A 200 25.73 -2.80 3.99
C ASP A 200 26.93 -1.85 4.04
N LYS A 201 26.89 -0.85 4.92
CA LYS A 201 27.98 0.14 5.06
C LYS A 201 29.35 -0.46 5.37
N ASN A 202 29.37 -1.68 5.91
CA ASN A 202 30.61 -2.40 6.25
C ASN A 202 31.18 -3.21 5.08
N ILE A 203 30.55 -3.16 3.89
CA ILE A 203 31.07 -3.86 2.70
C ILE A 203 32.45 -3.31 2.33
N PRO A 204 33.47 -4.16 2.05
CA PRO A 204 34.77 -3.69 1.59
C PRO A 204 34.64 -2.90 0.29
N LYS A 205 35.41 -1.81 0.18
CA LYS A 205 35.40 -0.94 -1.01
C LYS A 205 35.62 -1.72 -2.30
N THR A 206 36.55 -2.67 -2.31
CA THR A 206 36.83 -3.52 -3.48
C THR A 206 35.62 -4.32 -3.92
N THR A 207 34.82 -4.83 -2.99
CA THR A 207 33.58 -5.57 -3.29
C THR A 207 32.48 -4.62 -3.78
N LEU A 208 32.40 -3.42 -3.19
CA LEU A 208 31.44 -2.41 -3.63
C LEU A 208 31.75 -1.91 -5.05
N ASP A 209 33.02 -1.57 -5.32
CA ASP A 209 33.46 -1.10 -6.64
C ASP A 209 33.20 -2.19 -7.72
N PHE A 210 33.50 -3.45 -7.41
CA PHE A 210 33.18 -4.59 -8.28
C PHE A 210 31.68 -4.68 -8.58
N LEU A 211 30.80 -4.50 -7.57
CA LEU A 211 29.35 -4.52 -7.77
C LEU A 211 28.85 -3.35 -8.61
N ILE A 212 29.36 -2.15 -8.37
CA ILE A 212 29.00 -0.94 -9.13
C ILE A 212 29.30 -1.17 -10.61
N GLU A 213 30.49 -1.69 -10.91
CA GLU A 213 30.90 -2.02 -12.29
C GLU A 213 30.00 -3.11 -12.90
N LYS A 214 29.81 -4.23 -12.19
CA LYS A 214 29.05 -5.38 -12.69
C LYS A 214 27.59 -5.10 -12.95
N LEU A 215 26.96 -4.27 -12.11
CA LEU A 215 25.56 -3.93 -12.21
C LEU A 215 25.32 -2.69 -13.05
N ASN A 216 26.38 -2.11 -13.62
CA ASN A 216 26.33 -0.90 -14.44
C ASN A 216 25.61 0.27 -13.71
N ILE A 217 25.97 0.44 -12.43
CA ILE A 217 25.42 1.53 -11.62
C ILE A 217 26.17 2.80 -12.01
N SER A 218 25.44 3.82 -12.44
CA SER A 218 26.00 5.08 -12.89
C SER A 218 26.22 6.08 -11.75
N SER A 219 26.98 7.14 -12.00
CA SER A 219 27.14 8.26 -11.06
C SER A 219 25.83 9.02 -10.79
N TYR A 220 24.81 8.80 -11.63
CA TYR A 220 23.48 9.39 -11.48
C TYR A 220 22.54 8.55 -10.60
N ASP A 221 22.98 7.38 -10.14
CA ASP A 221 22.18 6.49 -9.32
C ASP A 221 22.44 6.74 -7.83
N SER A 222 21.41 6.57 -6.99
CA SER A 222 21.55 6.75 -5.56
C SER A 222 22.21 5.56 -4.90
N LEU A 223 23.44 5.74 -4.38
CA LEU A 223 24.16 4.78 -3.55
C LEU A 223 23.92 5.11 -2.08
N ILE A 224 23.21 4.26 -1.34
CA ILE A 224 22.82 4.53 0.03
C ILE A 224 23.44 3.51 0.97
N PRO A 225 24.38 3.93 1.86
CA PRO A 225 24.90 3.07 2.91
C PRO A 225 23.78 2.74 3.92
N GLY A 226 23.52 1.47 4.12
CA GLY A 226 22.53 0.95 5.05
C GLY A 226 23.18 0.24 6.24
N GLY A 227 22.36 -0.32 7.10
CA GLY A 227 22.82 -1.26 8.12
C GLY A 227 22.93 -2.68 7.58
N ARG A 228 23.41 -3.60 8.44
CA ARG A 228 23.45 -5.04 8.15
C ARG A 228 22.10 -5.58 7.67
N TYR A 229 20.99 -5.11 8.27
CA TYR A 229 19.62 -5.45 7.91
C TYR A 229 18.88 -4.19 7.48
N HIS A 230 18.87 -3.87 6.22
CA HIS A 230 18.26 -2.63 5.73
C HIS A 230 16.88 -2.80 5.08
N ARG A 231 16.32 -4.03 5.03
CA ARG A 231 14.96 -4.31 4.53
C ARG A 231 13.93 -4.26 5.67
N ARG A 232 13.55 -3.05 6.12
CA ARG A 232 12.67 -2.82 7.27
C ARG A 232 11.28 -3.46 7.15
N ARG A 233 10.78 -3.65 5.94
CA ARG A 233 9.49 -4.31 5.68
C ARG A 233 9.42 -5.73 6.27
N ASP A 234 10.52 -6.43 6.37
CA ASP A 234 10.56 -7.80 6.88
C ASP A 234 10.13 -7.88 8.34
N TYR A 235 10.35 -6.83 9.13
CA TYR A 235 9.92 -6.76 10.54
C TYR A 235 8.39 -6.74 10.74
N MET A 236 7.60 -6.54 9.68
CA MET A 236 6.13 -6.72 9.75
C MET A 236 5.73 -8.16 10.01
N ASN A 237 6.60 -9.13 9.70
CA ASN A 237 6.41 -10.56 9.92
C ASN A 237 7.21 -11.06 11.13
N PHE A 238 7.49 -10.17 12.10
CA PHE A 238 8.16 -10.57 13.32
C PHE A 238 7.39 -11.69 14.03
N PRO A 239 8.04 -12.80 14.42
CA PRO A 239 7.36 -13.95 15.00
C PRO A 239 6.76 -13.63 16.38
N SER A 240 5.61 -14.22 16.69
CA SER A 240 4.93 -13.99 17.96
C SER A 240 5.65 -14.62 19.17
N ILE A 241 6.46 -15.65 18.96
CA ILE A 241 7.27 -16.35 19.97
C ILE A 241 6.55 -16.62 21.31
N ASN A 242 5.23 -16.81 21.25
CA ASN A 242 4.34 -17.03 22.40
C ASN A 242 4.32 -15.91 23.46
N ARG A 243 4.86 -14.72 23.16
CA ARG A 243 4.84 -13.54 24.04
C ARG A 243 3.67 -12.61 23.64
N ASN A 244 2.44 -13.07 23.91
CA ASN A 244 1.21 -12.30 23.59
C ASN A 244 1.12 -10.99 24.36
N ASP A 245 1.81 -10.87 25.49
CA ASP A 245 1.95 -9.66 26.30
C ASP A 245 2.70 -8.52 25.57
N LEU A 246 3.58 -8.86 24.62
CA LEU A 246 4.31 -7.90 23.78
C LEU A 246 3.59 -7.53 22.49
N LEU A 247 2.46 -8.16 22.20
CA LEU A 247 1.68 -7.88 21.01
C LEU A 247 0.56 -6.87 21.29
N TYR A 248 0.20 -6.10 20.28
CA TYR A 248 -1.04 -5.34 20.34
C TYR A 248 -2.25 -6.27 20.53
N GLU A 249 -3.19 -5.83 21.38
CA GLU A 249 -4.47 -6.51 21.54
C GLU A 249 -5.13 -6.79 20.18
N LYS A 250 -5.59 -8.03 19.99
CA LYS A 250 -6.28 -8.43 18.77
C LYS A 250 -7.73 -7.97 18.81
N PHE A 251 -8.12 -7.11 17.90
CA PHE A 251 -9.53 -6.75 17.74
C PHE A 251 -10.29 -7.91 17.08
N LYS A 252 -11.35 -8.35 17.74
CA LYS A 252 -12.29 -9.29 17.12
C LYS A 252 -13.13 -8.49 16.11
N PRO A 253 -13.13 -8.87 14.82
CA PRO A 253 -13.95 -8.16 13.83
C PRO A 253 -15.43 -8.14 14.26
N LEU A 254 -16.03 -6.96 14.17
CA LEU A 254 -17.42 -6.71 14.51
C LEU A 254 -18.34 -7.07 13.34
N GLU A 255 -19.63 -7.24 13.64
CA GLU A 255 -20.69 -7.37 12.65
C GLU A 255 -21.38 -6.03 12.41
N ILE A 256 -21.99 -5.85 11.22
CA ILE A 256 -22.75 -4.62 10.90
C ILE A 256 -24.16 -4.75 11.50
N LYS A 257 -24.57 -3.76 12.30
CA LYS A 257 -25.93 -3.71 12.89
C LYS A 257 -27.01 -3.75 11.80
N GLY A 258 -27.87 -4.77 11.88
CA GLY A 258 -28.95 -4.95 10.93
C GLY A 258 -28.57 -5.58 9.60
N LEU A 259 -27.30 -6.01 9.43
CA LEU A 259 -26.82 -6.75 8.28
C LEU A 259 -26.17 -8.05 8.75
N SER A 260 -26.96 -9.12 8.87
CA SER A 260 -26.45 -10.41 9.35
C SER A 260 -25.79 -11.20 8.21
N LEU A 261 -24.65 -11.84 8.52
CA LEU A 261 -24.00 -12.79 7.61
C LEU A 261 -24.80 -14.09 7.41
N GLU A 262 -25.76 -14.38 8.28
CA GLU A 262 -26.63 -15.56 8.19
C GLU A 262 -27.86 -15.33 7.30
N LYS A 263 -28.21 -14.06 7.02
CA LYS A 263 -29.38 -13.68 6.22
C LYS A 263 -29.02 -13.21 4.83
N ASN A 264 -30.05 -13.00 3.97
CA ASN A 264 -29.87 -12.44 2.64
C ASN A 264 -29.41 -10.98 2.73
N ILE A 265 -28.19 -10.73 2.30
CA ILE A 265 -27.57 -9.40 2.38
C ILE A 265 -28.16 -8.43 1.33
N LEU A 266 -28.53 -8.95 0.15
CA LEU A 266 -29.11 -8.12 -0.93
C LEU A 266 -30.49 -7.58 -0.55
N GLU A 267 -31.30 -8.36 0.15
CA GLU A 267 -32.60 -7.89 0.67
C GLU A 267 -32.45 -6.79 1.72
N SER A 268 -31.40 -6.89 2.55
CA SER A 268 -31.10 -5.88 3.54
C SER A 268 -30.62 -4.57 2.89
N ILE A 269 -29.74 -4.65 1.89
CA ILE A 269 -29.21 -3.50 1.14
C ILE A 269 -30.32 -2.81 0.31
N LEU A 270 -31.34 -3.55 -0.10
CA LEU A 270 -32.50 -2.95 -0.80
C LEU A 270 -33.24 -1.94 0.08
N LYS A 271 -33.22 -2.14 1.39
CA LYS A 271 -33.98 -1.32 2.37
C LYS A 271 -33.22 -0.07 2.81
N LYS A 272 -31.89 -0.17 2.96
CA LYS A 272 -31.02 0.95 3.36
C LYS A 272 -29.56 0.67 2.99
N ASP A 273 -28.75 1.71 2.99
CA ASP A 273 -27.31 1.62 2.84
C ASP A 273 -26.62 1.10 4.11
N TYR A 274 -25.43 0.50 3.95
CA TYR A 274 -24.60 0.01 5.05
C TYR A 274 -23.14 0.41 4.85
N LEU A 275 -22.47 0.72 5.96
CA LEU A 275 -21.05 1.06 5.98
C LEU A 275 -20.25 -0.09 6.58
N LEU A 276 -19.26 -0.55 5.83
CA LEU A 276 -18.20 -1.44 6.31
C LEU A 276 -16.95 -0.62 6.56
N TYR A 277 -16.36 -0.73 7.75
CA TYR A 277 -15.10 -0.10 8.09
C TYR A 277 -14.06 -1.14 8.52
N THR A 278 -13.25 -1.60 7.58
CA THR A 278 -12.14 -2.52 7.88
C THR A 278 -11.02 -1.79 8.62
N PRO A 279 -10.24 -2.47 9.48
CA PRO A 279 -10.35 -3.87 9.90
C PRO A 279 -11.30 -4.08 11.09
N TYR A 280 -11.98 -3.04 11.55
CA TYR A 280 -12.88 -3.12 12.72
C TYR A 280 -14.08 -4.01 12.48
N ILE A 281 -14.60 -4.00 11.25
CA ILE A 281 -15.72 -4.82 10.80
C ILE A 281 -15.20 -5.84 9.78
N SER A 282 -15.77 -7.04 9.80
CA SER A 282 -15.31 -8.17 8.98
C SER A 282 -15.43 -7.91 7.47
N PHE A 283 -14.38 -8.17 6.72
CA PHE A 283 -14.40 -8.15 5.24
C PHE A 283 -15.31 -9.23 4.64
N SER A 284 -15.76 -10.20 5.44
CA SER A 284 -16.67 -11.27 5.02
C SER A 284 -17.97 -10.77 4.38
N TYR A 285 -18.39 -9.54 4.66
CA TYR A 285 -19.55 -8.92 4.00
C TYR A 285 -19.36 -8.73 2.50
N VAL A 286 -18.15 -8.38 2.05
CA VAL A 286 -17.83 -8.27 0.62
C VAL A 286 -17.90 -9.64 -0.04
N ILE A 287 -17.34 -10.66 0.62
CA ILE A 287 -17.37 -12.04 0.13
C ILE A 287 -18.79 -12.57 0.09
N LYS A 288 -19.56 -12.34 1.15
CA LYS A 288 -20.98 -12.75 1.23
C LYS A 288 -21.80 -12.12 0.11
N PHE A 289 -21.65 -10.82 -0.15
CA PHE A 289 -22.32 -10.12 -1.25
C PHE A 289 -22.03 -10.78 -2.60
N LEU A 290 -20.78 -11.08 -2.90
CA LEU A 290 -20.37 -11.70 -4.16
C LEU A 290 -20.88 -13.16 -4.27
N ARG A 291 -20.85 -13.92 -3.17
CA ARG A 291 -21.35 -15.30 -3.12
C ARG A 291 -22.87 -15.36 -3.31
N GLU A 292 -23.62 -14.48 -2.64
CA GLU A 292 -25.06 -14.40 -2.88
C GLU A 292 -25.36 -14.01 -4.33
N ALA A 293 -24.66 -13.01 -4.87
CA ALA A 293 -24.82 -12.62 -6.27
C ALA A 293 -24.49 -13.77 -7.25
N ALA A 294 -23.53 -14.64 -6.90
CA ALA A 294 -23.18 -15.80 -7.72
C ALA A 294 -24.30 -16.87 -7.71
N LEU A 295 -24.96 -17.06 -6.59
CA LEU A 295 -25.96 -18.13 -6.41
C LEU A 295 -27.39 -17.70 -6.73
N ASP A 296 -27.73 -16.42 -6.57
CA ASP A 296 -29.09 -15.91 -6.77
C ASP A 296 -29.52 -16.02 -8.24
N PRO A 297 -30.60 -16.79 -8.55
CA PRO A 297 -31.03 -17.04 -9.94
C PRO A 297 -31.51 -15.77 -10.66
N TYR A 298 -31.92 -14.75 -9.92
CA TYR A 298 -32.40 -13.49 -10.48
C TYR A 298 -31.28 -12.47 -10.76
N VAL A 299 -30.06 -12.70 -10.29
CA VAL A 299 -28.89 -11.89 -10.65
C VAL A 299 -28.46 -12.25 -12.07
N LYS A 300 -28.32 -11.23 -12.91
CA LYS A 300 -27.98 -11.36 -14.34
C LYS A 300 -26.51 -11.05 -14.62
N SER A 301 -25.96 -10.06 -13.93
CA SER A 301 -24.59 -9.65 -14.18
C SER A 301 -23.89 -9.15 -12.93
N ILE A 302 -22.55 -9.30 -12.92
CA ILE A 302 -21.63 -8.75 -11.92
C ILE A 302 -20.54 -8.00 -12.67
N LYS A 303 -20.23 -6.76 -12.26
CA LYS A 303 -19.10 -5.98 -12.76
C LYS A 303 -18.27 -5.48 -11.58
N ILE A 304 -16.96 -5.67 -11.61
CA ILE A 304 -16.07 -5.30 -10.52
C ILE A 304 -14.72 -4.81 -11.03
N THR A 305 -14.09 -3.87 -10.30
CA THR A 305 -12.71 -3.45 -10.55
C THR A 305 -11.78 -4.10 -9.54
N LEU A 306 -10.66 -4.65 -10.01
CA LEU A 306 -9.64 -5.32 -9.20
C LEU A 306 -8.27 -4.67 -9.43
N TYR A 307 -7.55 -4.39 -8.36
CA TYR A 307 -6.23 -3.77 -8.41
C TYR A 307 -5.15 -4.64 -7.76
N ARG A 308 -5.34 -5.04 -6.51
CA ARG A 308 -4.47 -5.94 -5.74
C ARG A 308 -5.29 -7.02 -5.09
N LEU A 309 -4.85 -8.25 -5.23
CA LEU A 309 -5.55 -9.43 -4.75
C LEU A 309 -4.66 -10.23 -3.79
N SER A 310 -5.26 -10.94 -2.85
CA SER A 310 -4.54 -11.93 -2.04
C SER A 310 -4.24 -13.18 -2.86
N LYS A 311 -3.21 -13.95 -2.48
CA LYS A 311 -2.81 -15.18 -3.19
C LYS A 311 -3.99 -16.16 -3.32
N ASP A 312 -4.75 -16.35 -2.24
CA ASP A 312 -5.93 -17.23 -2.18
C ASP A 312 -7.21 -16.40 -2.14
N SER A 313 -7.47 -15.61 -3.19
CA SER A 313 -8.57 -14.65 -3.20
C SER A 313 -9.93 -15.32 -3.29
N GLN A 314 -10.74 -15.13 -2.25
CA GLN A 314 -12.16 -15.54 -2.23
C GLN A 314 -13.01 -14.65 -3.14
N VAL A 315 -12.56 -13.42 -3.44
CA VAL A 315 -13.18 -12.55 -4.44
C VAL A 315 -13.11 -13.22 -5.80
N ILE A 316 -11.93 -13.68 -6.23
CA ILE A 316 -11.74 -14.40 -7.50
C ILE A 316 -12.59 -15.68 -7.54
N SER A 317 -12.55 -16.49 -6.48
CA SER A 317 -13.35 -17.72 -6.39
C SER A 317 -14.85 -17.45 -6.52
N SER A 318 -15.35 -16.34 -5.93
CA SER A 318 -16.76 -15.96 -6.03
C SER A 318 -17.16 -15.53 -7.45
N LEU A 319 -16.26 -14.83 -8.17
CA LEU A 319 -16.50 -14.40 -9.55
C LEU A 319 -16.48 -15.57 -10.54
N ILE A 320 -15.57 -16.52 -10.35
CA ILE A 320 -15.54 -17.79 -11.12
C ILE A 320 -16.83 -18.58 -10.88
N ASN A 321 -17.26 -18.71 -9.61
CA ASN A 321 -18.52 -19.37 -9.28
C ASN A 321 -19.71 -18.69 -9.96
N ALA A 322 -19.76 -17.36 -9.97
CA ALA A 322 -20.80 -16.60 -10.66
C ALA A 322 -20.82 -16.90 -12.18
N SER A 323 -19.67 -16.91 -12.83
CA SER A 323 -19.56 -17.23 -14.25
C SER A 323 -20.04 -18.67 -14.55
N LYS A 324 -19.61 -19.65 -13.74
CA LYS A 324 -20.06 -21.04 -13.86
C LYS A 324 -21.56 -21.22 -13.62
N ASN A 325 -22.20 -20.33 -12.84
CA ASN A 325 -23.64 -20.28 -12.63
C ASN A 325 -24.37 -19.46 -13.73
N GLY A 326 -23.72 -19.21 -14.86
CA GLY A 326 -24.33 -18.54 -16.03
C GLY A 326 -24.54 -17.03 -15.88
N LYS A 327 -23.91 -16.38 -14.89
CA LYS A 327 -23.98 -14.92 -14.76
C LYS A 327 -23.01 -14.26 -15.75
N LYS A 328 -23.40 -13.10 -16.30
CA LYS A 328 -22.46 -12.27 -17.04
C LYS A 328 -21.51 -11.58 -16.06
N VAL A 329 -20.27 -12.05 -15.99
CA VAL A 329 -19.24 -11.47 -15.13
C VAL A 329 -18.28 -10.64 -15.96
N VAL A 330 -18.08 -9.36 -15.56
CA VAL A 330 -17.13 -8.44 -16.19
C VAL A 330 -16.16 -7.95 -15.12
N VAL A 331 -14.89 -8.22 -15.31
CA VAL A 331 -13.83 -7.84 -14.39
C VAL A 331 -12.87 -6.87 -15.07
N GLN A 332 -12.73 -5.67 -14.52
CA GLN A 332 -11.59 -4.85 -14.86
C GLN A 332 -10.44 -5.23 -13.92
N ILE A 333 -9.33 -5.69 -14.46
CA ILE A 333 -8.12 -6.01 -13.72
C ILE A 333 -6.99 -5.07 -14.14
N GLU A 334 -6.29 -4.51 -13.14
CA GLU A 334 -5.15 -3.60 -13.36
C GLU A 334 -3.85 -4.41 -13.40
N LEU A 335 -3.32 -4.65 -14.58
CA LEU A 335 -2.08 -5.43 -14.76
C LEU A 335 -0.83 -4.66 -14.34
N GLN A 336 -0.88 -3.33 -14.25
CA GLN A 336 0.24 -2.47 -13.86
C GLN A 336 0.27 -2.19 -12.34
N ALA A 337 -0.34 -3.06 -11.51
CA ALA A 337 -0.26 -2.94 -10.06
C ALA A 337 1.15 -3.30 -9.60
N ARG A 338 1.99 -2.30 -9.33
CA ARG A 338 3.43 -2.47 -9.00
C ARG A 338 3.65 -3.52 -7.92
N PHE A 339 4.48 -4.52 -8.20
CA PHE A 339 4.80 -5.72 -7.40
C PHE A 339 3.72 -6.81 -7.37
N ASP A 340 2.57 -6.61 -8.01
CA ASP A 340 1.51 -7.62 -8.11
C ASP A 340 1.22 -8.02 -9.57
N GLU A 341 2.06 -7.58 -10.51
CA GLU A 341 1.83 -7.76 -11.95
C GLU A 341 1.70 -9.23 -12.34
N GLU A 342 2.64 -10.06 -11.90
CA GLU A 342 2.64 -11.51 -12.18
C GLU A 342 1.41 -12.19 -11.58
N ASN A 343 1.07 -11.86 -10.34
CA ASN A 343 -0.12 -12.39 -9.67
C ASN A 343 -1.40 -11.98 -10.40
N ASN A 344 -1.49 -10.74 -10.86
CA ASN A 344 -2.66 -10.24 -11.59
C ASN A 344 -2.77 -10.83 -13.00
N ILE A 345 -1.66 -11.14 -13.66
CA ILE A 345 -1.65 -11.87 -14.94
C ILE A 345 -2.20 -13.28 -14.74
N ASN A 346 -1.71 -14.01 -13.73
CA ASN A 346 -2.18 -15.37 -13.42
C ASN A 346 -3.69 -15.39 -13.09
N PHE A 347 -4.19 -14.41 -12.33
CA PHE A 347 -5.62 -14.29 -12.07
C PHE A 347 -6.43 -13.93 -13.32
N ALA A 348 -5.88 -13.12 -14.22
CA ALA A 348 -6.54 -12.82 -15.49
C ALA A 348 -6.74 -14.09 -16.32
N GLU A 349 -5.72 -14.92 -16.47
CA GLU A 349 -5.79 -16.19 -17.18
C GLU A 349 -6.81 -17.15 -16.53
N LEU A 350 -6.84 -17.22 -15.21
CA LEU A 350 -7.78 -18.04 -14.45
C LEU A 350 -9.24 -17.58 -14.64
N LEU A 351 -9.49 -16.27 -14.63
CA LEU A 351 -10.82 -15.68 -14.86
C LEU A 351 -11.27 -15.91 -16.30
N GLU A 352 -10.39 -15.69 -17.27
CA GLU A 352 -10.69 -15.87 -18.70
C GLU A 352 -11.04 -17.32 -19.00
N SER A 353 -10.28 -18.28 -18.48
CA SER A 353 -10.56 -19.72 -18.61
C SER A 353 -11.91 -20.13 -18.01
N ALA A 354 -12.41 -19.38 -17.02
CA ALA A 354 -13.74 -19.56 -16.44
C ALA A 354 -14.86 -18.81 -17.18
N GLY A 355 -14.59 -18.18 -18.33
CA GLY A 355 -15.57 -17.47 -19.15
C GLY A 355 -15.94 -16.07 -18.65
N VAL A 356 -15.09 -15.44 -17.84
CA VAL A 356 -15.25 -14.07 -17.37
C VAL A 356 -14.80 -13.08 -18.45
N GLU A 357 -15.59 -12.04 -18.73
CA GLU A 357 -15.20 -10.94 -19.62
C GLU A 357 -14.20 -10.03 -18.91
N LEU A 358 -12.97 -9.88 -19.47
CA LEU A 358 -11.92 -9.06 -18.89
C LEU A 358 -11.81 -7.70 -19.59
N ILE A 359 -11.51 -6.67 -18.77
CA ILE A 359 -11.12 -5.32 -19.21
C ILE A 359 -9.72 -5.06 -18.64
N PHE A 360 -8.73 -4.87 -19.51
CA PHE A 360 -7.33 -4.66 -19.12
C PHE A 360 -6.96 -3.17 -19.07
N GLY A 361 -7.65 -2.42 -18.21
CA GLY A 361 -7.33 -1.02 -18.00
C GLY A 361 -7.73 -0.09 -19.17
N VAL A 362 -7.23 1.13 -19.11
CA VAL A 362 -7.41 2.19 -20.10
C VAL A 362 -6.02 2.64 -20.54
N PRO A 363 -5.68 2.63 -21.84
CA PRO A 363 -4.39 3.08 -22.32
C PRO A 363 -4.00 4.45 -21.78
N GLY A 364 -2.80 4.56 -21.18
CA GLY A 364 -2.29 5.79 -20.56
C GLY A 364 -2.88 6.15 -19.19
N LEU A 365 -3.85 5.39 -18.67
CA LEU A 365 -4.44 5.60 -17.35
C LEU A 365 -4.39 4.32 -16.51
N LYS A 366 -4.02 4.43 -15.24
CA LYS A 366 -4.16 3.33 -14.28
C LYS A 366 -5.55 3.33 -13.67
N VAL A 367 -6.24 2.18 -13.67
CA VAL A 367 -7.54 2.06 -13.01
C VAL A 367 -7.34 1.77 -11.52
N HIS A 368 -7.69 2.76 -10.70
CA HIS A 368 -7.51 2.68 -9.26
C HIS A 368 -8.84 2.80 -8.48
N SER A 369 -9.96 2.88 -9.16
CA SER A 369 -11.30 2.84 -8.55
C SER A 369 -11.59 1.47 -7.93
N LYS A 370 -12.38 1.43 -6.86
CA LYS A 370 -12.81 0.22 -6.16
C LYS A 370 -14.33 0.21 -6.13
N ILE A 371 -14.91 -0.37 -7.17
CA ILE A 371 -16.36 -0.38 -7.40
C ILE A 371 -16.83 -1.76 -7.84
N CYS A 372 -18.01 -2.15 -7.35
CA CYS A 372 -18.72 -3.34 -7.77
C CYS A 372 -20.19 -3.01 -7.98
N ILE A 373 -20.79 -3.59 -9.04
CA ILE A 373 -22.20 -3.48 -9.32
C ILE A 373 -22.75 -4.82 -9.79
N ILE A 374 -23.91 -5.20 -9.29
CA ILE A 374 -24.70 -6.33 -9.79
C ILE A 374 -26.04 -5.83 -10.32
N GLU A 375 -26.62 -6.57 -11.25
CA GLU A 375 -27.96 -6.34 -11.78
C GLU A 375 -28.83 -7.55 -11.46
N LYS A 376 -29.94 -7.31 -10.74
CA LYS A 376 -30.90 -8.33 -10.30
C LYS A 376 -32.29 -7.98 -10.78
N ILE A 377 -33.04 -8.96 -11.24
CA ILE A 377 -34.45 -8.78 -11.62
C ILE A 377 -35.33 -8.96 -10.38
N ILE A 378 -36.07 -7.92 -10.02
CA ILE A 378 -37.06 -7.94 -8.94
C ILE A 378 -38.37 -7.38 -9.51
N ASN A 379 -39.44 -8.16 -9.42
CA ASN A 379 -40.77 -7.78 -9.97
C ASN A 379 -40.68 -7.26 -11.41
N ASN A 380 -39.99 -7.99 -12.27
CA ASN A 380 -39.75 -7.65 -13.69
C ASN A 380 -38.98 -6.34 -13.92
N LYS A 381 -38.37 -5.75 -12.88
CA LYS A 381 -37.54 -4.55 -13.00
C LYS A 381 -36.06 -4.90 -12.73
N ASN A 382 -35.18 -4.27 -13.50
CA ASN A 382 -33.74 -4.41 -13.29
C ASN A 382 -33.28 -3.45 -12.17
N ILE A 383 -33.02 -4.00 -11.01
CA ILE A 383 -32.54 -3.28 -9.83
C ILE A 383 -31.04 -3.50 -9.70
N LYS A 384 -30.31 -2.43 -9.41
CA LYS A 384 -28.86 -2.46 -9.20
C LYS A 384 -28.55 -2.47 -7.72
N PHE A 385 -27.54 -3.26 -7.36
CA PHE A 385 -26.90 -3.26 -6.05
C PHE A 385 -25.41 -3.10 -6.25
N GLY A 386 -24.72 -2.59 -5.27
CA GLY A 386 -23.27 -2.47 -5.40
C GLY A 386 -22.59 -2.06 -4.12
N PHE A 387 -21.27 -2.01 -4.21
CA PHE A 387 -20.45 -1.40 -3.20
C PHE A 387 -19.34 -0.57 -3.83
N LEU A 388 -19.00 0.53 -3.15
CA LEU A 388 -17.92 1.43 -3.53
C LEU A 388 -16.99 1.58 -2.31
N SER A 389 -15.68 1.55 -2.53
CA SER A 389 -14.71 1.51 -1.44
C SER A 389 -13.58 2.52 -1.62
N THR A 390 -13.02 2.95 -0.50
CA THR A 390 -11.77 3.72 -0.46
C THR A 390 -10.55 2.82 -0.68
N GLY A 391 -10.65 1.52 -0.33
CA GLY A 391 -9.58 0.53 -0.39
C GLY A 391 -9.85 -0.66 -1.29
N ASN A 392 -8.80 -1.45 -1.54
CA ASN A 392 -8.86 -2.62 -2.42
C ASN A 392 -9.72 -3.75 -1.85
N PHE A 393 -10.29 -4.58 -2.72
CA PHE A 393 -11.00 -5.80 -2.36
C PHE A 393 -10.00 -6.95 -2.15
N ASN A 394 -9.28 -6.90 -1.03
CA ASN A 394 -8.19 -7.81 -0.72
C ASN A 394 -8.28 -8.24 0.75
N GLU A 395 -8.44 -9.53 0.94
CA GLU A 395 -8.68 -10.17 2.25
C GLU A 395 -7.52 -9.98 3.24
N SER A 396 -6.29 -9.91 2.73
CA SER A 396 -5.10 -9.75 3.56
C SER A 396 -4.95 -8.29 4.01
N THR A 397 -5.05 -7.34 3.08
CA THR A 397 -4.91 -5.92 3.42
C THR A 397 -6.07 -5.39 4.24
N SER A 398 -7.28 -5.95 4.10
CA SER A 398 -8.45 -5.58 4.89
C SER A 398 -8.29 -5.85 6.40
N LYS A 399 -7.31 -6.67 6.80
CA LYS A 399 -6.99 -6.94 8.22
C LYS A 399 -6.08 -5.89 8.85
N VAL A 400 -5.45 -5.06 8.03
CA VAL A 400 -4.41 -4.11 8.49
C VAL A 400 -4.59 -2.68 7.96
N TYR A 401 -5.45 -2.46 6.95
CA TYR A 401 -5.74 -1.14 6.38
C TYR A 401 -7.11 -0.65 6.82
N THR A 402 -7.18 0.62 7.23
CA THR A 402 -8.46 1.26 7.54
C THR A 402 -9.11 1.75 6.25
N ASP A 403 -10.18 1.09 5.81
CA ASP A 403 -10.93 1.46 4.61
C ASP A 403 -12.43 1.43 4.84
N LEU A 404 -13.12 2.32 4.14
CA LEU A 404 -14.57 2.47 4.19
C LEU A 404 -15.18 1.92 2.90
N THR A 405 -16.18 1.04 3.03
CA THR A 405 -16.93 0.50 1.89
C THR A 405 -18.42 0.75 2.12
N LEU A 406 -19.05 1.43 1.18
CA LEU A 406 -20.48 1.70 1.16
C LEU A 406 -21.20 0.63 0.35
N PHE A 407 -22.08 -0.15 0.98
CA PHE A 407 -23.05 -1.03 0.32
C PHE A 407 -24.32 -0.25 0.06
N THR A 408 -24.80 -0.23 -1.17
CA THR A 408 -25.95 0.58 -1.57
C THR A 408 -26.78 -0.09 -2.67
N SER A 409 -28.06 0.26 -2.70
CA SER A 409 -28.96 0.04 -3.83
C SER A 409 -29.45 1.36 -4.46
N ASP A 410 -28.81 2.49 -4.13
CA ASP A 410 -29.17 3.77 -4.74
C ASP A 410 -28.97 3.75 -6.25
N GLN A 411 -30.08 3.82 -6.99
CA GLN A 411 -30.08 3.71 -8.45
C GLN A 411 -29.40 4.91 -9.13
N LYS A 412 -29.31 6.09 -8.48
CA LYS A 412 -28.65 7.27 -9.03
C LYS A 412 -27.13 7.04 -9.04
N ILE A 413 -26.58 6.62 -7.90
CA ILE A 413 -25.15 6.27 -7.76
C ILE A 413 -24.80 5.11 -8.69
N LEU A 414 -25.56 4.01 -8.64
CA LEU A 414 -25.22 2.79 -9.36
C LEU A 414 -25.40 2.88 -10.88
N LYS A 415 -26.32 3.72 -11.38
CA LYS A 415 -26.35 4.08 -12.82
C LYS A 415 -25.04 4.74 -13.26
N GLU A 416 -24.47 5.57 -12.42
CA GLU A 416 -23.19 6.24 -12.74
C GLU A 416 -22.00 5.31 -12.58
N VAL A 417 -22.00 4.39 -11.60
CA VAL A 417 -21.03 3.28 -11.54
C VAL A 417 -21.02 2.48 -12.85
N ASN A 418 -22.20 2.18 -13.40
CA ASN A 418 -22.29 1.49 -14.70
C ASN A 418 -21.74 2.33 -15.86
N LYS A 419 -21.87 3.68 -15.80
CA LYS A 419 -21.21 4.57 -16.78
C LYS A 419 -19.68 4.50 -16.67
N VAL A 420 -19.12 4.34 -15.45
CA VAL A 420 -17.67 4.13 -15.28
C VAL A 420 -17.23 2.85 -15.99
N PHE A 421 -17.92 1.73 -15.80
CA PHE A 421 -17.61 0.49 -16.55
C PHE A 421 -17.75 0.66 -18.06
N SER A 422 -18.73 1.45 -18.53
CA SER A 422 -18.85 1.77 -19.95
C SER A 422 -17.67 2.58 -20.48
N PHE A 423 -17.13 3.51 -19.68
CA PHE A 423 -15.91 4.25 -20.01
C PHE A 423 -14.68 3.33 -20.00
N LEU A 424 -14.54 2.43 -19.02
CA LEU A 424 -13.43 1.48 -18.97
C LEU A 424 -13.39 0.55 -20.19
N LYS A 425 -14.56 0.21 -20.75
CA LYS A 425 -14.67 -0.62 -21.95
C LYS A 425 -14.45 0.18 -23.25
N VAL A 426 -14.91 1.44 -23.27
CA VAL A 426 -14.87 2.32 -24.48
C VAL A 426 -14.36 3.70 -24.05
N ASN A 427 -13.05 3.80 -23.91
CA ASN A 427 -12.35 4.91 -23.24
C ASN A 427 -12.43 6.29 -23.91
N TYR A 428 -12.75 6.36 -25.21
CA TYR A 428 -12.95 7.63 -25.91
C TYR A 428 -14.33 8.26 -25.66
N LYS A 429 -15.28 7.55 -25.03
CA LYS A 429 -16.62 8.06 -24.69
C LYS A 429 -16.66 8.62 -23.27
N ILE A 430 -16.24 9.86 -23.09
CA ILE A 430 -16.35 10.56 -21.81
C ILE A 430 -17.82 10.71 -21.42
N LYS A 431 -18.17 10.30 -20.20
CA LYS A 431 -19.53 10.36 -19.66
C LYS A 431 -19.66 11.50 -18.66
N LYS A 432 -20.80 12.16 -18.63
CA LYS A 432 -21.14 13.15 -17.60
C LYS A 432 -21.69 12.44 -16.34
N TYR A 433 -21.20 12.86 -15.18
CA TYR A 433 -21.61 12.38 -13.86
C TYR A 433 -22.24 13.52 -13.07
N ASN A 434 -23.34 13.24 -12.36
CA ASN A 434 -24.04 14.20 -11.51
C ASN A 434 -23.84 13.92 -10.02
N HIS A 435 -23.55 12.66 -9.67
CA HIS A 435 -23.37 12.18 -8.31
C HIS A 435 -21.92 11.77 -8.03
N LEU A 436 -21.31 11.01 -8.94
CA LEU A 436 -19.91 10.61 -8.82
C LEU A 436 -18.98 11.72 -9.33
N ILE A 437 -17.82 11.81 -8.69
CA ILE A 437 -16.69 12.62 -9.14
C ILE A 437 -15.62 11.65 -9.66
N VAL A 438 -15.37 11.66 -10.96
CA VAL A 438 -14.52 10.65 -11.62
C VAL A 438 -13.31 11.32 -12.28
N SER A 439 -12.08 10.88 -11.94
CA SER A 439 -10.86 11.30 -12.64
C SER A 439 -10.62 10.44 -13.89
N PRO A 440 -9.84 10.97 -14.86
CA PRO A 440 -9.14 12.26 -14.82
C PRO A 440 -10.02 13.48 -15.20
N HIS A 441 -11.23 13.27 -15.66
CA HIS A 441 -11.96 14.32 -16.38
C HIS A 441 -12.66 15.35 -15.47
N TYR A 442 -13.10 14.94 -14.27
CA TYR A 442 -14.00 15.78 -13.46
C TYR A 442 -13.49 16.10 -12.07
N THR A 443 -12.58 15.30 -11.50
CA THR A 443 -12.22 15.38 -10.07
C THR A 443 -11.68 16.76 -9.69
N PHE A 444 -10.74 17.28 -10.45
CA PHE A 444 -10.16 18.58 -10.17
C PHE A 444 -11.23 19.69 -10.14
N ARG A 445 -12.01 19.84 -11.22
CA ARG A 445 -13.06 20.87 -11.33
C ARG A 445 -14.13 20.75 -10.26
N SER A 446 -14.52 19.53 -9.91
CA SER A 446 -15.55 19.29 -8.88
C SER A 446 -15.05 19.65 -7.48
N LEU A 447 -13.80 19.31 -7.16
CA LEU A 447 -13.20 19.70 -5.88
C LEU A 447 -13.04 21.21 -5.76
N ILE A 448 -12.54 21.88 -6.82
CA ILE A 448 -12.46 23.35 -6.84
C ILE A 448 -13.82 23.98 -6.58
N LYS A 449 -14.89 23.51 -7.26
CA LYS A 449 -16.24 24.03 -7.05
C LYS A 449 -16.73 23.83 -5.61
N LEU A 450 -16.41 22.72 -4.96
CA LEU A 450 -16.79 22.48 -3.57
C LEU A 450 -16.03 23.40 -2.60
N ILE A 451 -14.74 23.66 -2.89
CA ILE A 451 -13.93 24.61 -2.11
C ILE A 451 -14.40 26.04 -2.33
N ASP A 452 -14.69 26.43 -3.59
CA ASP A 452 -15.24 27.76 -3.91
C ASP A 452 -16.54 28.05 -3.18
N ASN A 453 -17.42 27.06 -3.05
CA ASN A 453 -18.65 27.21 -2.27
C ASN A 453 -18.38 27.48 -0.79
N GLU A 454 -17.35 26.88 -0.18
CA GLU A 454 -16.97 27.20 1.19
C GLU A 454 -16.35 28.60 1.30
N ILE A 455 -15.57 29.04 0.30
CA ILE A 455 -15.06 30.40 0.22
C ILE A 455 -16.20 31.42 0.18
N GLU A 456 -17.20 31.19 -0.68
CA GLU A 456 -18.37 32.03 -0.81
C GLU A 456 -19.19 32.07 0.50
N ASN A 457 -19.39 30.91 1.15
CA ASN A 457 -20.03 30.86 2.46
C ASN A 457 -19.28 31.70 3.49
N SER A 458 -17.95 31.60 3.53
CA SER A 458 -17.12 32.38 4.45
C SER A 458 -17.25 33.89 4.21
N HIS A 459 -17.20 34.34 2.96
CA HIS A 459 -17.37 35.75 2.59
C HIS A 459 -18.77 36.28 2.97
N ASN A 460 -19.78 35.42 2.96
CA ASN A 460 -21.15 35.74 3.36
C ASN A 460 -21.38 35.64 4.89
N GLY A 461 -20.33 35.43 5.70
CA GLY A 461 -20.43 35.27 7.15
C GLY A 461 -21.06 33.95 7.60
N ILE A 462 -21.24 32.99 6.68
CA ILE A 462 -21.77 31.68 6.97
C ILE A 462 -20.59 30.77 7.38
N LYS A 463 -20.84 29.93 8.40
CA LYS A 463 -19.80 28.96 8.82
C LYS A 463 -19.30 28.14 7.63
N ALA A 464 -17.99 28.15 7.41
CA ALA A 464 -17.31 27.42 6.36
C ALA A 464 -16.24 26.50 6.96
N GLU A 465 -16.31 25.21 6.64
CA GLU A 465 -15.38 24.21 7.19
C GLU A 465 -15.16 23.06 6.20
N ILE A 466 -13.91 22.71 5.98
CA ILE A 466 -13.48 21.59 5.14
C ILE A 466 -12.73 20.59 6.02
N ASN A 467 -13.13 19.32 5.98
CA ASN A 467 -12.40 18.24 6.64
C ASN A 467 -11.94 17.22 5.60
N ILE A 468 -10.66 16.91 5.59
CA ILE A 468 -10.03 16.01 4.61
C ILE A 468 -9.21 14.94 5.34
N LYS A 469 -9.48 13.66 5.05
CA LYS A 469 -8.59 12.56 5.40
C LYS A 469 -8.11 11.90 4.13
N ILE A 470 -6.79 11.80 3.95
CA ILE A 470 -6.15 11.28 2.73
C ILE A 470 -4.78 10.65 3.06
N ASN A 471 -4.21 9.93 2.10
CA ASN A 471 -2.83 9.45 2.29
C ASN A 471 -1.80 10.51 1.92
N SER A 472 -2.00 11.24 0.81
CA SER A 472 -1.01 12.21 0.33
C SER A 472 -1.64 13.40 -0.39
N ILE A 473 -1.00 14.57 -0.26
CA ILE A 473 -1.33 15.78 -1.00
C ILE A 473 -0.05 16.36 -1.63
N THR A 474 -0.02 16.42 -2.97
CA THR A 474 1.11 16.94 -3.75
C THR A 474 0.68 17.78 -4.96
N SER A 475 -0.61 17.92 -5.22
CA SER A 475 -1.12 18.73 -6.32
C SER A 475 -1.04 20.21 -5.97
N TYR A 476 -0.12 20.96 -6.59
CA TYR A 476 0.02 22.40 -6.37
C TYR A 476 -1.30 23.15 -6.56
N LYS A 477 -2.04 22.84 -7.62
CA LYS A 477 -3.32 23.50 -7.92
C LYS A 477 -4.37 23.33 -6.81
N ILE A 478 -4.38 22.17 -6.15
CA ILE A 478 -5.29 21.93 -5.01
C ILE A 478 -4.74 22.62 -3.76
N ILE A 479 -3.43 22.60 -3.55
CA ILE A 479 -2.77 23.27 -2.41
C ILE A 479 -3.02 24.76 -2.48
N ASP A 480 -2.78 25.41 -3.62
CA ASP A 480 -3.03 26.83 -3.83
C ASP A 480 -4.50 27.18 -3.54
N LYS A 481 -5.43 26.33 -4.01
CA LYS A 481 -6.87 26.54 -3.75
C LYS A 481 -7.26 26.40 -2.27
N LEU A 482 -6.60 25.51 -1.53
CA LEU A 482 -6.78 25.40 -0.08
C LEU A 482 -6.16 26.60 0.66
N TYR A 483 -5.07 27.17 0.14
CA TYR A 483 -4.54 28.43 0.66
C TYR A 483 -5.51 29.59 0.43
N ASP A 484 -6.09 29.73 -0.78
CA ASP A 484 -7.15 30.72 -1.05
C ASP A 484 -8.31 30.59 -0.08
N ALA A 485 -8.74 29.34 0.19
CA ALA A 485 -9.83 29.08 1.16
C ALA A 485 -9.42 29.49 2.58
N SER A 486 -8.19 29.21 3.00
CA SER A 486 -7.68 29.62 4.30
C SER A 486 -7.61 31.14 4.44
N ILE A 487 -7.09 31.85 3.41
CA ILE A 487 -7.05 33.31 3.38
C ILE A 487 -8.46 33.90 3.48
N SER A 488 -9.45 33.25 2.88
CA SER A 488 -10.86 33.62 2.94
C SER A 488 -11.56 33.26 4.27
N GLY A 489 -10.83 32.74 5.27
CA GLY A 489 -11.36 32.41 6.60
C GLY A 489 -12.01 31.01 6.73
N VAL A 490 -11.91 30.16 5.71
CA VAL A 490 -12.42 28.79 5.78
C VAL A 490 -11.54 27.96 6.72
N LYS A 491 -12.14 27.30 7.70
CA LYS A 491 -11.43 26.37 8.60
C LYS A 491 -11.16 25.05 7.90
N ILE A 492 -9.91 24.63 7.85
CA ILE A 492 -9.50 23.41 7.15
C ILE A 492 -8.76 22.46 8.09
N ASN A 493 -9.32 21.26 8.30
CA ASN A 493 -8.76 20.21 9.14
C ASN A 493 -8.34 19.04 8.25
N MET A 494 -7.06 18.64 8.29
CA MET A 494 -6.55 17.58 7.45
C MET A 494 -5.86 16.49 8.25
N ILE A 495 -6.14 15.23 7.91
CA ILE A 495 -5.43 14.05 8.39
C ILE A 495 -4.67 13.48 7.20
N VAL A 496 -3.35 13.64 7.17
CA VAL A 496 -2.49 13.22 6.05
C VAL A 496 -1.44 12.25 6.57
N ARG A 497 -1.53 10.98 6.15
CA ARG A 497 -0.64 9.92 6.64
C ARG A 497 0.75 9.93 6.00
N GLY A 498 0.82 10.30 4.73
CA GLY A 498 2.03 10.19 3.91
C GLY A 498 2.58 11.56 3.49
N VAL A 499 2.83 11.72 2.20
CA VAL A 499 3.44 12.94 1.65
C VAL A 499 2.49 14.13 1.78
N CYS A 500 2.95 15.22 2.38
CA CYS A 500 2.22 16.47 2.51
C CYS A 500 3.11 17.61 2.00
N CYS A 501 2.81 18.13 0.81
CA CYS A 501 3.49 19.32 0.25
C CYS A 501 2.81 20.64 0.67
N LEU A 502 1.65 20.56 1.35
CA LEU A 502 1.01 21.72 1.94
C LEU A 502 1.68 22.06 3.28
N ILE A 503 1.99 23.32 3.50
CA ILE A 503 2.56 23.83 4.76
C ILE A 503 1.45 24.55 5.53
N PRO A 504 0.97 24.00 6.67
CA PRO A 504 -0.07 24.61 7.47
C PRO A 504 0.48 25.68 8.44
N GLY A 505 -0.38 26.55 8.92
CA GLY A 505 -0.10 27.48 10.03
C GLY A 505 0.73 28.71 9.67
N ILE A 506 0.95 28.99 8.40
CA ILE A 506 1.65 30.21 7.94
C ILE A 506 0.70 31.40 8.00
N LYS A 507 1.09 32.44 8.77
CA LYS A 507 0.31 33.67 8.93
C LYS A 507 0.04 34.34 7.58
N GLY A 508 -1.22 34.71 7.34
CA GLY A 508 -1.67 35.34 6.11
C GLY A 508 -1.76 34.39 4.89
N LEU A 509 -1.46 33.10 5.05
CA LEU A 509 -1.54 32.11 3.98
C LEU A 509 -2.36 30.88 4.39
N SER A 510 -1.89 30.15 5.39
CA SER A 510 -2.47 28.87 5.82
C SER A 510 -2.79 28.81 7.32
N GLU A 511 -3.00 29.95 7.94
CA GLU A 511 -3.27 30.06 9.39
C GLU A 511 -4.54 29.33 9.83
N ASN A 512 -5.53 29.16 8.93
CA ASN A 512 -6.75 28.43 9.15
C ASN A 512 -6.67 26.94 8.77
N ILE A 513 -5.47 26.47 8.36
CA ILE A 513 -5.21 25.07 8.04
C ILE A 513 -4.44 24.39 9.16
N ARG A 514 -4.96 23.28 9.65
CA ARG A 514 -4.24 22.39 10.56
C ARG A 514 -4.13 21.01 9.95
N VAL A 515 -2.94 20.39 10.05
CA VAL A 515 -2.68 19.04 9.53
C VAL A 515 -2.10 18.18 10.63
N ILE A 516 -2.64 16.96 10.77
CA ILE A 516 -2.09 15.92 11.63
C ILE A 516 -1.86 14.63 10.85
N SER A 517 -0.99 13.77 11.36
CA SER A 517 -0.75 12.42 10.85
C SER A 517 -0.95 11.40 11.96
N VAL A 518 -1.69 10.34 11.70
CA VAL A 518 -1.89 9.23 12.65
C VAL A 518 -1.17 8.00 12.14
N ILE A 519 -0.24 7.46 12.94
CA ILE A 519 0.49 6.22 12.66
C ILE A 519 0.39 5.34 13.90
N ASP A 520 -0.32 4.22 13.79
CA ASP A 520 -0.54 3.29 14.88
C ASP A 520 -0.59 1.84 14.36
N LYS A 521 -1.31 0.95 15.00
CA LYS A 521 -1.44 -0.49 14.69
C LYS A 521 -1.87 -0.74 13.25
N PHE A 522 -2.85 0.02 12.75
CA PHE A 522 -3.38 -0.11 11.40
C PHE A 522 -2.87 1.01 10.49
N LEU A 523 -2.75 0.70 9.21
CA LEU A 523 -2.43 1.71 8.21
C LEU A 523 -3.67 2.56 7.92
N GLU A 524 -3.63 3.84 8.26
CA GLU A 524 -4.67 4.79 7.90
C GLU A 524 -4.71 4.96 6.37
N HIS A 525 -5.81 4.50 5.74
CA HIS A 525 -5.88 4.41 4.28
C HIS A 525 -7.15 5.01 3.69
N SER A 526 -8.21 5.15 4.47
CA SER A 526 -9.47 5.75 4.02
C SER A 526 -9.31 7.20 3.55
N ARG A 527 -10.07 7.59 2.51
CA ARG A 527 -10.14 8.96 2.03
C ARG A 527 -11.54 9.48 2.24
N ILE A 528 -11.63 10.60 2.97
CA ILE A 528 -12.87 11.26 3.36
C ILE A 528 -12.73 12.73 3.01
N PHE A 529 -13.74 13.28 2.34
CA PHE A 529 -13.88 14.71 2.11
C PHE A 529 -15.21 15.17 2.68
N SER A 530 -15.20 16.23 3.48
CA SER A 530 -16.42 16.80 4.02
C SER A 530 -16.39 18.32 3.88
N PHE A 531 -17.52 18.89 3.46
CA PHE A 531 -17.73 20.31 3.26
C PHE A 531 -18.97 20.73 4.05
N HIS A 532 -18.86 21.81 4.83
CA HIS A 532 -19.96 22.28 5.69
C HIS A 532 -21.17 22.74 4.88
N ASN A 533 -20.95 23.32 3.71
CA ASN A 533 -21.95 23.67 2.71
C ASN A 533 -23.16 24.43 3.29
N GLY A 534 -22.90 25.47 4.10
CA GLY A 534 -23.95 26.29 4.70
C GLY A 534 -24.86 25.55 5.69
N GLY A 535 -24.40 24.40 6.23
CA GLY A 535 -25.16 23.56 7.16
C GLY A 535 -25.75 22.28 6.52
N ASP A 536 -25.81 22.21 5.19
CA ASP A 536 -26.16 20.98 4.44
C ASP A 536 -24.90 20.17 4.15
N LEU A 537 -24.39 19.49 5.19
CA LEU A 537 -23.10 18.80 5.19
C LEU A 537 -22.98 17.81 4.04
N LYS A 538 -22.00 18.02 3.16
CA LYS A 538 -21.65 17.09 2.09
C LYS A 538 -20.47 16.22 2.49
N VAL A 539 -20.66 14.91 2.44
CA VAL A 539 -19.63 13.91 2.75
C VAL A 539 -19.39 13.02 1.54
N TYR A 540 -18.12 12.86 1.20
CA TYR A 540 -17.67 11.98 0.11
C TYR A 540 -16.61 11.01 0.62
N LEU A 541 -16.66 9.80 0.10
CA LEU A 541 -15.60 8.79 0.22
C LEU A 541 -14.90 8.65 -1.14
N SER A 542 -13.60 8.34 -1.12
CA SER A 542 -12.82 8.36 -2.35
C SER A 542 -11.78 7.26 -2.43
N SER A 543 -11.49 6.81 -3.64
CA SER A 543 -10.28 6.02 -3.94
C SER A 543 -9.06 6.91 -4.20
N SER A 544 -9.26 8.23 -4.40
CA SER A 544 -8.25 9.20 -4.84
C SER A 544 -7.54 9.90 -3.69
N ASP A 545 -6.22 10.04 -3.82
CA ASP A 545 -5.44 11.04 -3.09
C ASP A 545 -5.40 12.37 -3.86
N LEU A 546 -4.99 13.46 -3.21
CA LEU A 546 -4.82 14.78 -3.85
C LEU A 546 -3.43 14.93 -4.47
N MET A 547 -3.10 14.02 -5.39
CA MET A 547 -1.84 13.98 -6.13
C MET A 547 -2.10 14.17 -7.62
N THR A 548 -1.19 14.84 -8.33
CA THR A 548 -1.30 15.03 -9.79
C THR A 548 -1.57 13.72 -10.53
N ARG A 549 -0.83 12.65 -10.20
CA ARG A 549 -1.05 11.33 -10.80
C ARG A 549 -2.45 10.75 -10.54
N SER A 550 -3.05 11.03 -9.39
CA SER A 550 -4.40 10.54 -9.05
C SER A 550 -5.48 11.35 -9.76
N LEU A 551 -5.24 12.64 -9.96
CA LEU A 551 -6.19 13.55 -10.58
C LEU A 551 -6.18 13.47 -12.12
N ASP A 552 -4.99 13.27 -12.72
CA ASP A 552 -4.77 13.39 -14.16
C ASP A 552 -4.48 12.06 -14.87
N ASN A 553 -3.85 11.07 -14.19
CA ASN A 553 -3.32 9.86 -14.81
C ASN A 553 -3.96 8.56 -14.29
N ARG A 554 -5.04 8.68 -13.49
CA ARG A 554 -5.75 7.52 -12.96
C ARG A 554 -7.25 7.63 -13.14
N VAL A 555 -7.92 6.48 -13.25
CA VAL A 555 -9.36 6.38 -13.09
C VAL A 555 -9.66 6.15 -11.61
N GLU A 556 -10.12 7.19 -10.95
CA GLU A 556 -10.51 7.18 -9.53
C GLU A 556 -12.00 7.51 -9.43
N VAL A 557 -12.64 7.07 -8.35
CA VAL A 557 -14.04 7.38 -8.07
C VAL A 557 -14.16 7.95 -6.67
N THR A 558 -14.71 9.16 -6.60
CA THR A 558 -15.18 9.80 -5.36
C THR A 558 -16.71 9.75 -5.39
N PHE A 559 -17.32 9.26 -4.33
CA PHE A 559 -18.76 9.01 -4.27
C PHE A 559 -19.38 9.65 -3.03
N PRO A 560 -20.58 10.25 -3.16
CA PRO A 560 -21.28 10.88 -2.06
C PRO A 560 -21.86 9.84 -1.11
N VAL A 561 -22.00 10.23 0.15
CA VAL A 561 -22.78 9.51 1.15
C VAL A 561 -24.07 10.31 1.38
N TYR A 562 -25.23 9.70 1.11
CA TYR A 562 -26.52 10.37 1.26
C TYR A 562 -27.27 9.97 2.53
N ASP A 563 -27.04 8.74 3.02
CA ASP A 563 -27.66 8.26 4.25
C ASP A 563 -27.11 9.03 5.46
N LYS A 564 -28.01 9.68 6.22
CA LYS A 564 -27.65 10.53 7.37
C LYS A 564 -26.96 9.76 8.49
N ASP A 565 -27.37 8.50 8.72
CA ASP A 565 -26.75 7.67 9.76
C ASP A 565 -25.33 7.30 9.38
N ILE A 566 -25.09 7.02 8.10
CA ILE A 566 -23.75 6.75 7.58
C ILE A 566 -22.89 8.01 7.59
N ILE A 567 -23.44 9.19 7.22
CA ILE A 567 -22.75 10.48 7.36
C ILE A 567 -22.28 10.68 8.81
N ASN A 568 -23.17 10.43 9.78
CA ASN A 568 -22.83 10.56 11.20
C ASN A 568 -21.72 9.58 11.62
N GLN A 569 -21.76 8.33 11.15
CA GLN A 569 -20.72 7.35 11.42
C GLN A 569 -19.36 7.79 10.84
N VAL A 570 -19.32 8.19 9.57
CA VAL A 570 -18.09 8.66 8.90
C VAL A 570 -17.52 9.88 9.63
N MET A 571 -18.35 10.88 9.93
CA MET A 571 -17.90 12.08 10.62
C MET A 571 -17.49 11.82 12.07
N LYS A 572 -18.11 10.85 12.75
CA LYS A 572 -17.69 10.44 14.09
C LYS A 572 -16.31 9.81 14.06
N THR A 573 -16.02 8.92 13.09
CA THR A 573 -14.69 8.33 12.94
C THR A 573 -13.63 9.38 12.58
N PHE A 574 -13.97 10.34 11.72
CA PHE A 574 -13.09 11.47 11.42
C PHE A 574 -12.78 12.28 12.69
N LYS A 575 -13.81 12.65 13.47
CA LYS A 575 -13.64 13.42 14.71
C LYS A 575 -12.80 12.68 15.76
N ILE A 576 -12.97 11.36 15.90
CA ILE A 576 -12.15 10.55 16.79
C ILE A 576 -10.69 10.56 16.31
N SER A 577 -10.45 10.35 15.02
CA SER A 577 -9.08 10.40 14.45
C SER A 577 -8.45 11.78 14.60
N TRP A 578 -9.24 12.85 14.42
CA TRP A 578 -8.79 14.24 14.59
C TRP A 578 -8.43 14.58 16.04
N GLY A 579 -9.11 13.96 16.99
CA GLY A 579 -8.89 14.15 18.43
C GLY A 579 -7.79 13.27 19.02
N ASP A 580 -7.10 12.45 18.20
CA ASP A 580 -6.02 11.58 18.68
C ASP A 580 -4.89 12.42 19.31
N ASN A 581 -4.55 12.13 20.56
CA ASN A 581 -3.48 12.78 21.32
C ASN A 581 -2.44 11.78 21.87
N VAL A 582 -2.50 10.54 21.39
CA VAL A 582 -1.57 9.45 21.78
C VAL A 582 -0.63 9.10 20.66
N LYS A 583 -1.14 8.99 19.43
CA LYS A 583 -0.39 8.53 18.25
C LYS A 583 -0.29 9.58 17.16
N SER A 584 -1.10 10.63 17.20
CA SER A 584 -1.07 11.68 16.20
C SER A 584 0.16 12.58 16.33
N ARG A 585 0.64 13.04 15.20
CA ARG A 585 1.77 13.94 15.05
C ARG A 585 1.36 15.19 14.30
N ASN A 586 1.92 16.32 14.70
CA ASN A 586 1.76 17.56 13.96
C ASN A 586 2.53 17.48 12.65
N VAL A 587 1.87 17.83 11.56
CA VAL A 587 2.51 18.07 10.27
C VAL A 587 2.65 19.57 10.13
N ASN A 588 3.86 20.08 10.24
CA ASN A 588 4.21 21.49 10.11
C ASN A 588 5.38 21.67 9.13
N GLY A 589 5.69 22.91 8.77
CA GLY A 589 6.79 23.22 7.84
C GLY A 589 8.19 22.89 8.39
N GLU A 590 8.32 22.69 9.69
CA GLU A 590 9.59 22.46 10.38
C GLU A 590 9.99 20.99 10.47
N ASN A 591 9.11 20.07 10.07
CA ASN A 591 9.34 18.62 10.06
C ASN A 591 9.80 18.02 11.40
N HIS A 592 9.42 18.63 12.53
CA HIS A 592 9.82 18.16 13.86
C HIS A 592 9.17 16.85 14.27
N ASN A 593 8.20 16.33 13.48
CA ASN A 593 7.48 15.07 13.74
C ASN A 593 7.02 14.94 15.22
N SER A 594 6.65 16.06 15.82
CA SER A 594 6.25 16.14 17.22
C SER A 594 4.86 15.54 17.44
N PHE A 595 4.65 14.88 18.56
CA PHE A 595 3.33 14.45 18.96
C PHE A 595 2.38 15.65 19.16
N VAL A 596 1.12 15.46 18.84
CA VAL A 596 0.08 16.44 19.19
C VAL A 596 0.01 16.53 20.70
N PRO A 597 0.12 17.74 21.30
CA PRO A 597 0.06 17.89 22.75
C PRO A 597 -1.28 17.40 23.32
N LYS A 598 -1.23 16.77 24.48
CA LYS A 598 -2.45 16.42 25.24
C LYS A 598 -3.11 17.70 25.72
N SER A 599 -4.19 18.11 25.06
CA SER A 599 -4.98 19.29 25.45
C SER A 599 -6.05 19.00 26.50
N SER A 600 -6.25 17.72 26.85
CA SER A 600 -7.22 17.27 27.85
C SER A 600 -6.63 16.14 28.69
N GLU A 601 -7.15 15.93 29.89
CA GLU A 601 -6.78 14.78 30.75
C GLU A 601 -7.18 13.45 30.11
N LYS A 602 -8.15 13.45 29.18
CA LYS A 602 -8.60 12.25 28.49
C LYS A 602 -7.63 11.88 27.37
N SER A 603 -7.07 10.69 27.48
CA SER A 603 -6.25 10.07 26.44
C SER A 603 -7.17 9.54 25.33
N VAL A 604 -6.94 9.97 24.08
CA VAL A 604 -7.66 9.52 22.89
C VAL A 604 -6.66 8.83 21.96
N ARG A 605 -6.75 7.51 21.87
CA ARG A 605 -6.02 6.68 20.90
C ARG A 605 -7.00 6.24 19.82
N SER A 606 -7.02 6.94 18.72
CA SER A 606 -8.13 6.93 17.76
C SER A 606 -8.50 5.54 17.25
N GLN A 607 -7.55 4.64 16.98
CA GLN A 607 -7.86 3.31 16.47
C GLN A 607 -8.58 2.43 17.49
N TRP A 608 -8.30 2.58 18.79
CA TRP A 608 -9.03 1.91 19.88
C TRP A 608 -10.39 2.54 20.09
N ASP A 609 -10.45 3.87 20.14
CA ASP A 609 -11.71 4.60 20.36
C ASP A 609 -12.70 4.40 19.20
N ILE A 610 -12.21 4.23 17.96
CA ILE A 610 -13.06 3.87 16.81
C ILE A 610 -13.61 2.45 16.96
N TYR A 611 -12.80 1.49 17.39
CA TYR A 611 -13.27 0.14 17.67
C TYR A 611 -14.36 0.12 18.75
N ASP A 612 -14.14 0.82 19.86
CA ASP A 612 -15.11 0.92 20.96
C ASP A 612 -16.38 1.65 20.53
N TYR A 613 -16.26 2.69 19.69
CA TYR A 613 -17.41 3.35 19.10
C TYR A 613 -18.27 2.37 18.30
N PHE A 614 -17.68 1.61 17.38
CA PHE A 614 -18.44 0.62 16.62
C PHE A 614 -18.98 -0.49 17.50
N LYS A 615 -18.21 -0.98 18.46
CA LYS A 615 -18.66 -2.00 19.42
C LYS A 615 -19.89 -1.53 20.23
N SER A 616 -19.93 -0.27 20.60
CA SER A 616 -21.10 0.33 21.28
C SER A 616 -22.27 0.57 20.32
N TYR A 617 -21.99 1.01 19.08
CA TYR A 617 -22.99 1.26 18.06
C TYR A 617 -23.68 -0.01 17.56
N MET A 618 -22.98 -1.15 17.53
CA MET A 618 -23.48 -2.44 17.06
C MET A 618 -24.34 -3.16 18.10
N LYS A 619 -24.20 -2.82 19.38
CA LYS A 619 -25.13 -3.25 20.45
C LYS A 619 -26.48 -2.56 20.29
#